data_19c0e686a3a738a977c9a83c5639c618
#
_entry.id   19c0e686a3a738a977c9a83c5639c618
#
_cell.length_a   1.000
_cell.length_b   1.000
_cell.length_c   1.000
_cell.angle_alpha   90.00
_cell.angle_beta   90.00
_cell.angle_gamma   90.00
#
_symmetry.space_group_name_H-M   'P 1'
#
loop_
_entity.id
_entity.type
_entity.pdbx_description
1 polymer ?
#
loop_
_entity_poly.entity_id
_entity_poly.type
_entity_poly.pdbx_seq_one_letter_code
_entity_poly.pdbx_strand_id
1 'polypeptide(L)'
;MEGLLLPNTTFHWSKSAEIKAIDRYHPDWVFFFHWSLIVPPSIHKKYRCAVIHTGNLPFDRGGSPLQNQIVAGTYQSHINILEMTDILDGGSVYVSAPISLQGSLMDIWLAISKVSVDLIINCITTNPTPTPQGIWPTVHKRIKDNHINLDSSKGLGHIYDQIRMVDAEGYPDAHLSIYL
;
A
#
# COMPACT_ATOMS: atom_id res chain seq x y z
N MET A 1 -15.63 -3.18 -17.17
CA MET A 1 -14.44 -3.89 -16.63
C MET A 1 -14.73 -5.38 -16.60
N GLU A 2 -14.84 -5.95 -17.78
CA GLU A 2 -14.91 -7.40 -17.98
C GLU A 2 -13.53 -7.83 -18.48
N GLY A 3 -12.77 -8.52 -17.67
CA GLY A 3 -11.54 -9.11 -18.16
C GLY A 3 -10.39 -9.00 -17.17
N LEU A 4 -10.37 -9.89 -16.28
CA LEU A 4 -9.29 -10.63 -15.62
C LEU A 4 -9.81 -11.22 -14.29
N LEU A 5 -10.97 -11.85 -14.33
CA LEU A 5 -11.31 -12.78 -13.27
C LEU A 5 -10.43 -14.03 -13.49
N LEU A 6 -9.37 -14.15 -12.71
CA LEU A 6 -8.64 -15.40 -12.60
C LEU A 6 -9.63 -16.49 -12.20
N PRO A 7 -9.68 -17.63 -12.88
CA PRO A 7 -10.54 -18.74 -12.48
C PRO A 7 -10.21 -19.13 -11.03
N ASN A 8 -11.23 -19.42 -10.24
CA ASN A 8 -11.14 -19.76 -8.81
C ASN A 8 -10.65 -18.62 -7.89
N THR A 9 -10.84 -17.36 -8.29
CA THR A 9 -10.55 -16.20 -7.45
C THR A 9 -11.85 -15.62 -6.88
N THR A 10 -11.87 -15.38 -5.57
CA THR A 10 -12.99 -14.73 -4.89
C THR A 10 -12.52 -13.39 -4.34
N PHE A 11 -13.23 -12.33 -4.66
CA PHE A 11 -13.03 -11.02 -4.07
C PHE A 11 -13.96 -10.84 -2.87
N HIS A 12 -13.40 -10.50 -1.72
CA HIS A 12 -14.15 -10.22 -0.53
C HIS A 12 -13.88 -8.79 -0.07
N TRP A 13 -14.91 -7.94 -0.08
CA TRP A 13 -14.82 -6.58 0.44
C TRP A 13 -15.24 -6.58 1.91
N SER A 14 -14.31 -6.24 2.81
CA SER A 14 -14.58 -6.20 4.24
C SER A 14 -13.80 -5.08 4.93
N LYS A 15 -14.38 -4.56 6.01
CA LYS A 15 -13.72 -3.61 6.92
C LYS A 15 -12.91 -4.30 8.02
N SER A 16 -12.96 -5.64 8.10
CA SER A 16 -12.24 -6.44 9.08
C SER A 16 -11.75 -7.75 8.46
N ALA A 17 -10.60 -8.25 8.91
CA ALA A 17 -10.13 -9.58 8.53
C ALA A 17 -10.89 -10.63 9.35
N GLU A 18 -11.80 -11.37 8.69
CA GLU A 18 -12.66 -12.34 9.32
C GLU A 18 -12.23 -13.77 8.95
N ILE A 19 -11.72 -14.49 9.93
CA ILE A 19 -11.26 -15.88 9.74
C ILE A 19 -12.36 -16.79 9.18
N LYS A 20 -13.62 -16.60 9.63
CA LYS A 20 -14.76 -17.41 9.16
C LYS A 20 -15.03 -17.25 7.67
N ALA A 21 -14.84 -16.03 7.12
CA ALA A 21 -14.99 -15.79 5.69
C ALA A 21 -13.89 -16.49 4.90
N ILE A 22 -12.65 -16.44 5.41
CA ILE A 22 -11.50 -17.10 4.79
C ILE A 22 -11.62 -18.63 4.90
N ASP A 23 -12.01 -19.15 6.06
CA ASP A 23 -12.22 -20.58 6.31
C ASP A 23 -13.21 -21.22 5.33
N ARG A 24 -14.22 -20.46 4.91
CA ARG A 24 -15.24 -20.95 3.97
C ARG A 24 -14.65 -21.32 2.60
N TYR A 25 -13.61 -20.62 2.17
CA TYR A 25 -13.03 -20.77 0.82
C TYR A 25 -11.80 -21.66 0.78
N HIS A 26 -11.16 -21.95 1.94
CA HIS A 26 -9.90 -22.72 2.02
C HIS A 26 -8.87 -22.27 0.96
N PRO A 27 -8.53 -21.00 0.88
CA PRO A 27 -7.71 -20.48 -0.22
C PRO A 27 -6.24 -20.88 -0.07
N ASP A 28 -5.55 -21.06 -1.21
CA ASP A 28 -4.09 -21.23 -1.27
C ASP A 28 -3.36 -19.92 -0.92
N TRP A 29 -3.97 -18.78 -1.25
CA TRP A 29 -3.47 -17.44 -1.00
C TRP A 29 -4.56 -16.51 -0.49
N VAL A 30 -4.19 -15.61 0.40
CA VAL A 30 -5.02 -14.47 0.83
C VAL A 30 -4.23 -13.19 0.60
N PHE A 31 -4.67 -12.34 -0.33
CA PHE A 31 -4.05 -11.05 -0.60
C PHE A 31 -4.83 -9.92 0.06
N PHE A 32 -4.13 -9.09 0.83
CA PHE A 32 -4.69 -7.90 1.46
C PHE A 32 -4.29 -6.66 0.66
N PHE A 33 -5.27 -6.09 -0.04
CA PHE A 33 -5.10 -4.89 -0.88
C PHE A 33 -5.67 -3.67 -0.18
N HIS A 34 -4.95 -2.55 -0.14
CA HIS A 34 -5.34 -1.34 0.59
C HIS A 34 -5.72 -1.59 2.05
N TRP A 35 -5.08 -2.54 2.66
CA TRP A 35 -5.41 -2.94 4.01
C TRP A 35 -4.66 -2.11 5.04
N SER A 36 -5.39 -1.47 5.97
CA SER A 36 -4.83 -0.56 6.97
C SER A 36 -4.94 -1.06 8.42
N LEU A 37 -5.50 -2.24 8.61
CA LEU A 37 -5.68 -2.84 9.92
C LEU A 37 -4.65 -3.96 10.16
N ILE A 38 -4.38 -4.25 11.43
CA ILE A 38 -3.56 -5.41 11.78
C ILE A 38 -4.38 -6.67 11.53
N VAL A 39 -3.80 -7.61 10.75
CA VAL A 39 -4.38 -8.94 10.55
C VAL A 39 -3.98 -9.84 11.71
N PRO A 40 -4.95 -10.45 12.41
CA PRO A 40 -4.64 -11.27 13.57
C PRO A 40 -3.72 -12.46 13.24
N PRO A 41 -2.83 -12.86 14.18
CA PRO A 41 -1.97 -14.04 14.00
C PRO A 41 -2.74 -15.33 13.73
N SER A 42 -3.97 -15.44 14.21
CA SER A 42 -4.87 -16.57 13.92
C SER A 42 -5.21 -16.72 12.44
N ILE A 43 -5.03 -15.66 11.64
CA ILE A 43 -5.24 -15.68 10.19
C ILE A 43 -3.92 -15.93 9.47
N HIS A 44 -2.94 -15.06 9.64
CA HIS A 44 -1.71 -15.13 8.84
C HIS A 44 -0.76 -16.29 9.23
N LYS A 45 -0.96 -16.93 10.39
CA LYS A 45 -0.27 -18.19 10.74
C LYS A 45 -0.98 -19.44 10.24
N LYS A 46 -2.28 -19.31 9.87
CA LYS A 46 -3.08 -20.43 9.36
C LYS A 46 -3.10 -20.44 7.83
N TYR A 47 -3.12 -19.29 7.20
CA TYR A 47 -3.20 -19.11 5.75
C TYR A 47 -1.97 -18.40 5.22
N ARG A 48 -1.63 -18.68 3.98
CA ARG A 48 -0.60 -17.94 3.26
C ARG A 48 -1.12 -16.56 2.92
N CYS A 49 -0.85 -15.61 3.79
CA CYS A 49 -1.30 -14.23 3.67
C CYS A 49 -0.20 -13.34 3.10
N ALA A 50 -0.57 -12.49 2.15
CA ALA A 50 0.30 -11.49 1.57
C ALA A 50 -0.37 -10.11 1.61
N VAL A 51 0.43 -9.06 1.83
CA VAL A 51 -0.03 -7.66 1.80
C VAL A 51 0.62 -6.94 0.64
N ILE A 52 -0.17 -6.10 -0.04
CA ILE A 52 0.32 -5.22 -1.09
C ILE A 52 0.77 -3.91 -0.43
N HIS A 53 2.05 -3.58 -0.57
CA HIS A 53 2.66 -2.40 0.03
C HIS A 53 3.37 -1.54 -1.01
N THR A 54 3.16 -0.21 -0.94
CA THR A 54 3.80 0.77 -1.83
C THR A 54 4.97 1.42 -1.11
N GLY A 55 6.19 1.16 -1.55
CA GLY A 55 7.37 1.76 -0.93
C GLY A 55 8.69 1.13 -1.35
N ASN A 56 9.77 1.87 -1.18
CA ASN A 56 11.14 1.41 -1.38
C ASN A 56 11.62 0.68 -0.11
N LEU A 57 11.27 -0.59 0.00
CA LEU A 57 11.61 -1.40 1.16
C LEU A 57 13.13 -1.65 1.26
N PRO A 58 13.67 -1.68 2.47
CA PRO A 58 13.02 -1.66 3.79
C PRO A 58 12.71 -0.26 4.35
N PHE A 59 12.93 0.83 3.61
CA PHE A 59 12.90 2.22 4.11
C PHE A 59 11.48 2.76 4.32
N ASP A 60 10.54 2.41 3.44
CA ASP A 60 9.19 2.98 3.42
C ASP A 60 8.16 2.06 4.09
N ARG A 61 8.50 1.42 5.21
CA ARG A 61 7.54 0.68 6.06
C ARG A 61 6.63 1.62 6.82
N GLY A 62 5.39 1.21 7.09
CA GLY A 62 4.50 1.88 8.03
C GLY A 62 3.33 2.62 7.42
N GLY A 63 2.83 3.63 8.16
CA GLY A 63 1.60 4.33 7.83
C GLY A 63 1.74 5.36 6.71
N SER A 64 0.67 5.52 5.90
CA SER A 64 0.62 6.49 4.79
C SER A 64 1.85 6.45 3.88
N PRO A 65 2.28 5.26 3.42
CA PRO A 65 3.57 5.15 2.72
C PRO A 65 3.59 5.97 1.43
N LEU A 66 2.49 6.03 0.69
CA LEU A 66 2.37 6.81 -0.53
C LEU A 66 2.48 8.31 -0.26
N GLN A 67 1.71 8.83 0.71
CA GLN A 67 1.72 10.24 1.05
C GLN A 67 3.08 10.69 1.60
N ASN A 68 3.72 9.88 2.45
CA ASN A 68 5.06 10.17 2.97
C ASN A 68 6.09 10.28 1.84
N GLN A 69 6.05 9.42 0.85
CA GLN A 69 6.94 9.47 -0.31
C GLN A 69 6.67 10.70 -1.19
N ILE A 70 5.39 11.00 -1.48
CA ILE A 70 5.01 12.15 -2.30
C ILE A 70 5.48 13.45 -1.66
N VAL A 71 5.18 13.68 -0.37
CA VAL A 71 5.57 14.92 0.32
C VAL A 71 7.08 15.05 0.50
N ALA A 72 7.80 13.94 0.50
CA ALA A 72 9.27 13.92 0.47
C ALA A 72 9.86 14.19 -0.93
N GLY A 73 9.03 14.40 -1.97
CA GLY A 73 9.48 14.64 -3.34
C GLY A 73 9.96 13.37 -4.06
N THR A 74 9.54 12.21 -3.63
CA THR A 74 9.87 10.94 -4.27
C THR A 74 8.96 10.71 -5.48
N TYR A 75 9.54 10.52 -6.67
CA TYR A 75 8.80 10.30 -7.92
C TYR A 75 8.86 8.86 -8.45
N GLN A 76 9.68 8.02 -7.84
CA GLN A 76 9.82 6.61 -8.21
C GLN A 76 9.73 5.74 -6.95
N SER A 77 8.94 4.69 -7.00
CA SER A 77 8.73 3.77 -5.90
C SER A 77 8.54 2.35 -6.41
N HIS A 78 8.14 1.44 -5.53
CA HIS A 78 7.83 0.06 -5.86
C HIS A 78 6.48 -0.36 -5.27
N ILE A 79 5.79 -1.25 -5.98
CA ILE A 79 4.73 -2.07 -5.41
C ILE A 79 5.35 -3.40 -5.03
N ASN A 80 5.11 -3.82 -3.83
CA ASN A 80 5.65 -5.06 -3.27
C ASN A 80 4.53 -5.97 -2.81
N ILE A 81 4.64 -7.25 -3.07
CA ILE A 81 3.84 -8.29 -2.42
C ILE A 81 4.68 -8.86 -1.30
N LEU A 82 4.25 -8.65 -0.05
CA LEU A 82 4.97 -9.06 1.14
C LEU A 82 4.32 -10.25 1.82
N GLU A 83 5.12 -11.15 2.33
CA GLU A 83 4.68 -12.12 3.32
C GLU A 83 4.15 -11.38 4.56
N MET A 84 2.97 -11.77 5.04
CA MET A 84 2.40 -11.17 6.23
C MET A 84 2.97 -11.83 7.48
N THR A 85 3.50 -11.02 8.38
CA THR A 85 4.14 -11.44 9.63
C THR A 85 3.66 -10.59 10.80
N ASP A 86 4.14 -10.89 12.01
CA ASP A 86 3.88 -10.06 13.21
C ASP A 86 4.61 -8.69 13.16
N ILE A 87 5.52 -8.48 12.20
CA ILE A 87 6.27 -7.23 12.01
C ILE A 87 5.59 -6.40 10.92
N LEU A 88 5.20 -5.17 11.26
CA LEU A 88 4.53 -4.25 10.34
C LEU A 88 5.40 -4.01 9.09
N ASP A 89 4.87 -4.38 7.92
CA ASP A 89 5.51 -4.30 6.61
C ASP A 89 6.94 -4.87 6.56
N GLY A 90 7.27 -5.75 7.51
CA GLY A 90 8.61 -6.32 7.68
C GLY A 90 8.80 -7.73 7.14
N GLY A 91 7.76 -8.32 6.55
CA GLY A 91 7.84 -9.66 5.96
C GLY A 91 8.71 -9.72 4.71
N SER A 92 9.09 -10.93 4.33
CA SER A 92 9.88 -11.17 3.11
C SER A 92 9.10 -10.75 1.86
N VAL A 93 9.81 -10.29 0.83
CA VAL A 93 9.23 -9.84 -0.44
C VAL A 93 9.09 -11.01 -1.40
N TYR A 94 7.88 -11.33 -1.82
CA TYR A 94 7.61 -12.34 -2.86
C TYR A 94 7.98 -11.82 -4.24
N VAL A 95 7.44 -10.67 -4.62
CA VAL A 95 7.68 -10.00 -5.90
C VAL A 95 7.58 -8.49 -5.72
N SER A 96 8.25 -7.74 -6.60
CA SER A 96 8.25 -6.29 -6.60
C SER A 96 8.27 -5.76 -8.02
N ALA A 97 7.65 -4.61 -8.26
CA ALA A 97 7.74 -3.89 -9.52
C ALA A 97 7.82 -2.37 -9.31
N PRO A 98 8.57 -1.65 -10.16
CA PRO A 98 8.67 -0.20 -10.07
C PRO A 98 7.36 0.48 -10.44
N ILE A 99 7.12 1.65 -9.84
CA ILE A 99 5.99 2.52 -10.16
C ILE A 99 6.40 3.98 -10.13
N SER A 100 5.82 4.78 -11.02
CA SER A 100 5.92 6.24 -10.98
C SER A 100 4.93 6.82 -9.98
N LEU A 101 5.37 7.77 -9.17
CA LEU A 101 4.53 8.58 -8.29
C LEU A 101 4.28 9.98 -8.86
N GLN A 102 4.42 10.16 -10.18
CA GLN A 102 4.07 11.40 -10.87
C GLN A 102 2.57 11.46 -11.18
N GLY A 103 2.02 12.66 -11.33
CA GLY A 103 0.60 12.89 -11.60
C GLY A 103 -0.24 13.12 -10.35
N SER A 104 -1.55 13.09 -10.52
CA SER A 104 -2.53 13.18 -9.42
C SER A 104 -2.52 11.91 -8.57
N LEU A 105 -3.08 11.99 -7.36
CA LEU A 105 -3.22 10.80 -6.51
C LEU A 105 -4.07 9.73 -7.19
N MET A 106 -5.08 10.13 -7.97
CA MET A 106 -5.92 9.20 -8.70
C MET A 106 -5.15 8.46 -9.81
N ASP A 107 -4.29 9.15 -10.57
CA ASP A 107 -3.45 8.52 -11.60
C ASP A 107 -2.52 7.48 -10.97
N ILE A 108 -1.93 7.83 -9.82
CA ILE A 108 -1.04 6.93 -9.06
C ILE A 108 -1.84 5.71 -8.57
N TRP A 109 -3.05 5.89 -8.04
CA TRP A 109 -3.90 4.78 -7.59
C TRP A 109 -4.30 3.84 -8.72
N LEU A 110 -4.61 4.36 -9.90
CA LEU A 110 -4.90 3.53 -11.08
C LEU A 110 -3.67 2.70 -11.50
N ALA A 111 -2.49 3.32 -11.49
CA ALA A 111 -1.25 2.62 -11.79
C ALA A 111 -0.92 1.56 -10.73
N ILE A 112 -1.08 1.87 -9.43
CA ILE A 112 -0.91 0.90 -8.32
C ILE A 112 -1.84 -0.29 -8.51
N SER A 113 -3.12 -0.04 -8.82
CA SER A 113 -4.10 -1.10 -8.99
C SER A 113 -3.73 -2.05 -10.13
N LYS A 114 -3.31 -1.51 -11.27
CA LYS A 114 -2.87 -2.30 -12.43
C LYS A 114 -1.65 -3.16 -12.10
N VAL A 115 -0.60 -2.55 -11.58
CA VAL A 115 0.65 -3.26 -11.24
C VAL A 115 0.41 -4.31 -10.16
N SER A 116 -0.45 -4.02 -9.18
CA SER A 116 -0.78 -4.98 -8.12
C SER A 116 -1.46 -6.24 -8.66
N VAL A 117 -2.37 -6.10 -9.62
CA VAL A 117 -3.02 -7.25 -10.28
C VAL A 117 -1.98 -8.12 -10.97
N ASP A 118 -1.07 -7.52 -11.74
CA ASP A 118 -0.02 -8.25 -12.45
C ASP A 118 0.90 -9.01 -11.47
N LEU A 119 1.24 -8.38 -10.32
CA LEU A 119 2.06 -9.02 -9.29
C LEU A 119 1.32 -10.14 -8.55
N ILE A 120 0.02 -9.99 -8.29
CA ILE A 120 -0.82 -11.06 -7.71
C ILE A 120 -0.87 -12.25 -8.65
N ILE A 121 -1.11 -12.03 -9.95
CA ILE A 121 -1.08 -13.08 -10.97
C ILE A 121 0.28 -13.80 -10.98
N ASN A 122 1.36 -13.03 -10.94
CA ASN A 122 2.72 -13.58 -10.87
C ASN A 122 2.89 -14.49 -9.64
N CYS A 123 2.49 -14.04 -8.44
CA CYS A 123 2.55 -14.86 -7.22
C CYS A 123 1.78 -16.18 -7.34
N ILE A 124 0.57 -16.14 -7.90
CA ILE A 124 -0.30 -17.32 -8.04
C ILE A 124 0.30 -18.31 -9.04
N THR A 125 0.82 -17.81 -10.17
CA THR A 125 1.29 -18.65 -11.28
C THR A 125 2.70 -19.21 -11.06
N THR A 126 3.61 -18.43 -10.46
CA THR A 126 5.02 -18.83 -10.29
C THR A 126 5.35 -19.36 -8.90
N ASN A 127 4.47 -19.12 -7.93
CA ASN A 127 4.65 -19.54 -6.53
C ASN A 127 6.05 -19.19 -5.98
N PRO A 128 6.48 -17.91 -6.02
CA PRO A 128 7.84 -17.51 -5.74
C PRO A 128 8.24 -17.74 -4.28
N THR A 129 9.51 -18.01 -4.05
CA THR A 129 10.08 -18.02 -2.70
C THR A 129 10.36 -16.58 -2.27
N PRO A 130 9.86 -16.13 -1.10
CA PRO A 130 10.06 -14.76 -0.68
C PRO A 130 11.50 -14.50 -0.23
N THR A 131 12.01 -13.30 -0.53
CA THR A 131 13.36 -12.85 -0.15
C THR A 131 13.28 -11.95 1.08
N PRO A 132 14.05 -12.20 2.15
CA PRO A 132 14.06 -11.35 3.33
C PRO A 132 14.43 -9.91 3.02
N GLN A 133 13.77 -8.97 3.68
CA GLN A 133 14.15 -7.56 3.65
C GLN A 133 15.39 -7.29 4.51
N GLY A 134 16.11 -6.22 4.21
CA GLY A 134 17.14 -5.69 5.10
C GLY A 134 16.57 -5.19 6.43
N ILE A 135 17.44 -5.00 7.42
CA ILE A 135 17.05 -4.42 8.72
C ILE A 135 16.91 -2.91 8.55
N TRP A 136 15.80 -2.36 8.98
CA TRP A 136 15.56 -0.92 9.05
C TRP A 136 14.80 -0.56 10.33
N PRO A 137 15.35 0.30 11.20
CA PRO A 137 14.76 0.56 12.51
C PRO A 137 13.60 1.53 12.49
N THR A 138 13.40 2.26 11.38
CA THR A 138 12.40 3.34 11.30
C THR A 138 11.16 2.88 10.54
N VAL A 139 9.99 3.25 11.06
CA VAL A 139 8.69 3.01 10.46
C VAL A 139 7.98 4.34 10.32
N HIS A 140 7.47 4.65 9.12
CA HIS A 140 6.73 5.88 8.90
C HIS A 140 5.46 5.94 9.75
N LYS A 141 5.22 7.10 10.34
CA LYS A 141 3.96 7.37 11.02
C LYS A 141 2.87 7.68 10.00
N ARG A 142 1.63 7.33 10.35
CA ARG A 142 0.47 7.74 9.55
C ARG A 142 0.37 9.27 9.55
N ILE A 143 0.25 9.86 8.35
CA ILE A 143 -0.06 11.29 8.20
C ILE A 143 -1.49 11.52 8.69
N LYS A 144 -1.65 12.50 9.57
CA LYS A 144 -2.93 12.94 10.13
C LYS A 144 -3.45 14.18 9.40
N ASP A 145 -4.71 14.49 9.60
CA ASP A 145 -5.39 15.60 8.93
C ASP A 145 -4.67 16.96 9.09
N ASN A 146 -4.00 17.19 10.24
CA ASN A 146 -3.24 18.42 10.48
C ASN A 146 -1.97 18.55 9.61
N HIS A 147 -1.56 17.51 8.92
CA HIS A 147 -0.40 17.54 8.01
C HIS A 147 -0.71 18.01 6.59
N ILE A 148 -1.99 18.25 6.28
CA ILE A 148 -2.43 18.78 4.98
C ILE A 148 -2.55 20.31 4.97
N ASN A 149 -2.27 21.00 6.07
CA ASN A 149 -2.10 22.45 6.07
C ASN A 149 -0.85 22.80 5.28
N LEU A 150 -1.02 23.57 4.20
CA LEU A 150 0.05 23.91 3.26
C LEU A 150 1.12 24.75 3.97
N ASP A 151 2.38 24.35 3.84
CA ASP A 151 3.50 25.09 4.36
C ASP A 151 3.98 26.15 3.35
N SER A 152 3.47 27.38 3.50
CA SER A 152 3.83 28.51 2.63
C SER A 152 5.31 28.94 2.71
N SER A 153 6.06 28.43 3.70
CA SER A 153 7.51 28.67 3.80
C SER A 153 8.33 27.78 2.85
N LYS A 154 7.71 26.77 2.27
CA LYS A 154 8.34 25.84 1.33
C LYS A 154 8.16 26.30 -0.12
N GLY A 155 9.02 25.82 -1.00
CA GLY A 155 8.90 26.09 -2.42
C GLY A 155 7.65 25.48 -3.07
N LEU A 156 7.26 26.01 -4.25
CA LEU A 156 6.05 25.60 -4.97
C LEU A 156 5.97 24.09 -5.24
N GLY A 157 7.10 23.43 -5.48
CA GLY A 157 7.15 21.97 -5.68
C GLY A 157 6.66 21.21 -4.45
N HIS A 158 7.06 21.62 -3.25
CA HIS A 158 6.59 21.00 -2.02
C HIS A 158 5.10 21.26 -1.76
N ILE A 159 4.61 22.48 -2.03
CA ILE A 159 3.19 22.83 -1.94
C ILE A 159 2.38 21.96 -2.90
N TYR A 160 2.84 21.81 -4.13
CA TYR A 160 2.22 20.95 -5.13
C TYR A 160 2.14 19.49 -4.64
N ASP A 161 3.22 18.95 -4.05
CA ASP A 161 3.25 17.61 -3.49
C ASP A 161 2.30 17.45 -2.29
N GLN A 162 2.18 18.47 -1.44
CA GLN A 162 1.21 18.47 -0.34
C GLN A 162 -0.25 18.45 -0.84
N ILE A 163 -0.55 19.15 -1.94
CA ILE A 163 -1.89 19.15 -2.55
C ILE A 163 -2.17 17.78 -3.17
N ARG A 164 -1.30 17.34 -4.09
CA ARG A 164 -1.55 16.12 -4.86
C ARG A 164 -1.54 14.82 -4.03
N MET A 165 -0.89 14.80 -2.85
CA MET A 165 -0.87 13.61 -2.00
C MET A 165 -2.22 13.28 -1.38
N VAL A 166 -3.17 14.21 -1.39
CA VAL A 166 -4.53 14.08 -0.86
C VAL A 166 -5.61 14.37 -1.91
N ASP A 167 -5.26 14.62 -3.15
CA ASP A 167 -6.17 14.91 -4.26
C ASP A 167 -6.87 13.66 -4.79
N ALA A 168 -7.69 13.05 -3.94
CA ALA A 168 -8.54 11.92 -4.30
C ALA A 168 -9.75 11.84 -3.38
N GLU A 169 -10.84 11.24 -3.86
CA GLU A 169 -12.05 11.03 -3.07
C GLU A 169 -11.74 10.24 -1.78
N GLY A 170 -12.31 10.73 -0.66
CA GLY A 170 -12.13 10.12 0.67
C GLY A 170 -10.89 10.60 1.44
N TYR A 171 -10.11 11.51 0.87
CA TYR A 171 -9.04 12.22 1.55
C TYR A 171 -9.49 13.61 2.00
N PRO A 172 -8.93 14.16 3.09
CA PRO A 172 -9.20 15.53 3.50
C PRO A 172 -8.53 16.52 2.52
N ASP A 173 -9.16 17.67 2.32
CA ASP A 173 -8.63 18.72 1.44
C ASP A 173 -7.34 19.35 2.01
N ALA A 174 -6.39 19.67 1.14
CA ALA A 174 -5.27 20.52 1.49
C ALA A 174 -5.74 21.96 1.67
N HIS A 175 -5.28 22.65 2.71
CA HIS A 175 -5.71 24.02 3.03
C HIS A 175 -4.54 24.90 3.47
N LEU A 176 -4.67 26.22 3.30
CA LEU A 176 -3.74 27.22 3.78
C LEU A 176 -4.40 28.05 4.88
N SER A 177 -3.81 28.04 6.09
CA SER A 177 -4.25 28.92 7.18
C SER A 177 -3.46 30.23 7.11
N ILE A 178 -4.18 31.36 6.99
CA ILE A 178 -3.60 32.71 7.04
C ILE A 178 -4.03 33.36 8.35
N TYR A 179 -3.07 33.67 9.19
CA TYR A 179 -3.30 34.45 10.43
C TYR A 179 -3.00 35.93 10.10
N LEU A 180 -4.03 36.75 10.17
CA LEU A 180 -3.94 38.24 9.99
C LEU A 180 -3.70 38.90 11.32
#